data_07698f6525bf0ec3cb34ab9c475bf7e9
#
_entry.id   07698f6525bf0ec3cb34ab9c475bf7e9
#
_cell.length_a   1.000
_cell.length_b   1.000
_cell.length_c   1.000
_cell.angle_alpha   90.00
_cell.angle_beta   90.00
_cell.angle_gamma   90.00
#
_symmetry.space_group_name_H-M   'P 1'
#
loop_
_entity.id
_entity.type
_entity.pdbx_description
1 polymer ?
#
loop_
_entity_poly.entity_id
_entity_poly.type
_entity_poly.pdbx_seq_one_letter_code
_entity_poly.pdbx_strand_id
1 'polypeptide(L)'
;MNARKHPTLVLVGTSGSGKTCVAQEIANTCGLRVQEDQELLESEYSRSFDELVLDEHFPLQESLESAGIQLLSDGCDIAVLSPSQVNSSRILSKLSQLIDEGTSVVLLRTSIDEAARRVGLNAPRSVGLGTPRALFAAMSRQLDRTYQDLATFSCDTGENTAREVADTIIAACKIATV
;
A
#
# COMPACT_ATOMS: atom_id res chain seq x y z
N MET A 1 -28.86 -1.46 3.96
CA MET A 1 -27.55 -0.82 4.13
C MET A 1 -27.03 -0.50 2.74
N ASN A 2 -26.87 0.78 2.39
CA ASN A 2 -26.21 1.13 1.13
C ASN A 2 -24.75 0.66 1.22
N ALA A 3 -24.35 -0.30 0.39
CA ALA A 3 -22.95 -0.66 0.25
C ALA A 3 -22.17 0.63 -0.12
N ARG A 4 -21.19 0.99 0.68
CA ARG A 4 -20.28 2.11 0.33
C ARG A 4 -19.62 1.75 -0.99
N LYS A 5 -19.56 2.70 -1.90
CA LYS A 5 -18.97 2.51 -3.23
C LYS A 5 -17.44 2.64 -3.24
N HIS A 6 -16.82 2.96 -2.13
CA HIS A 6 -15.38 3.21 -2.01
C HIS A 6 -14.84 2.70 -0.66
N PRO A 7 -13.54 2.43 -0.55
CA PRO A 7 -12.95 1.93 0.69
C PRO A 7 -13.08 2.95 1.83
N THR A 8 -13.21 2.43 3.06
CA THR A 8 -13.19 3.25 4.28
C THR A 8 -11.77 3.52 4.75
N LEU A 9 -10.86 2.64 4.38
CA LEU A 9 -9.44 2.71 4.72
C LEU A 9 -8.58 2.41 3.49
N VAL A 10 -7.57 3.22 3.25
CA VAL A 10 -6.53 2.97 2.26
C VAL A 10 -5.18 2.94 2.96
N LEU A 11 -4.42 1.86 2.76
CA LEU A 11 -3.06 1.74 3.27
C LEU A 11 -2.05 2.04 2.15
N VAL A 12 -1.17 2.98 2.44
CA VAL A 12 -0.05 3.37 1.56
C VAL A 12 1.28 3.26 2.32
N GLY A 13 2.38 3.18 1.61
CA GLY A 13 3.71 3.05 2.21
C GLY A 13 4.68 2.29 1.32
N THR A 14 5.95 2.33 1.65
CA THR A 14 7.01 1.65 0.89
C THR A 14 6.86 0.12 0.91
N SER A 15 7.55 -0.58 0.00
CA SER A 15 7.70 -2.04 0.09
C SER A 15 8.35 -2.40 1.44
N GLY A 16 7.86 -3.46 2.08
CA GLY A 16 8.34 -3.87 3.40
C GLY A 16 7.81 -3.05 4.57
N SER A 17 6.93 -2.07 4.37
CA SER A 17 6.28 -1.34 5.47
C SER A 17 5.18 -2.14 6.20
N GLY A 18 4.83 -3.33 5.73
CA GLY A 18 3.89 -4.23 6.39
C GLY A 18 2.42 -4.02 6.05
N LYS A 19 2.10 -3.31 4.96
CA LYS A 19 0.73 -2.99 4.55
C LYS A 19 -0.20 -4.21 4.53
N THR A 20 0.19 -5.25 3.81
CA THR A 20 -0.59 -6.50 3.68
C THR A 20 -0.89 -7.13 5.04
N CYS A 21 0.14 -7.29 5.89
CA CYS A 21 -0.04 -7.89 7.21
C CYS A 21 -0.96 -7.05 8.10
N VAL A 22 -0.78 -5.72 8.12
CA VAL A 22 -1.60 -4.81 8.91
C VAL A 22 -3.05 -4.78 8.39
N ALA A 23 -3.24 -4.73 7.07
CA ALA A 23 -4.56 -4.79 6.46
C ALA A 23 -5.32 -6.06 6.86
N GLN A 24 -4.63 -7.21 6.85
CA GLN A 24 -5.22 -8.50 7.23
C GLN A 24 -5.60 -8.55 8.72
N GLU A 25 -4.77 -7.99 9.61
CA GLU A 25 -5.11 -7.89 11.04
C GLU A 25 -6.33 -7.00 11.28
N ILE A 26 -6.43 -5.85 10.59
CA ILE A 26 -7.62 -4.99 10.67
C ILE A 26 -8.85 -5.72 10.15
N ALA A 27 -8.74 -6.39 9.01
CA ALA A 27 -9.82 -7.14 8.40
C ALA A 27 -10.36 -8.24 9.32
N ASN A 28 -9.44 -9.03 9.91
CA ASN A 28 -9.79 -10.09 10.84
C ASN A 28 -10.47 -9.56 12.11
N THR A 29 -10.04 -8.40 12.59
CA THR A 29 -10.58 -7.79 13.81
C THR A 29 -11.95 -7.15 13.60
N CYS A 30 -12.17 -6.55 12.41
CA CYS A 30 -13.33 -5.74 12.11
C CYS A 30 -14.35 -6.44 11.19
N GLY A 31 -14.05 -7.65 10.69
CA GLY A 31 -14.90 -8.36 9.73
C GLY A 31 -14.98 -7.65 8.36
N LEU A 32 -13.89 -7.01 7.94
CA LEU A 32 -13.80 -6.21 6.72
C LEU A 32 -13.12 -6.98 5.58
N ARG A 33 -13.39 -6.57 4.34
CA ARG A 33 -12.75 -7.14 3.15
C ARG A 33 -11.55 -6.30 2.74
N VAL A 34 -10.39 -6.96 2.64
CA VAL A 34 -9.16 -6.38 2.08
C VAL A 34 -9.06 -6.71 0.61
N GLN A 35 -8.51 -5.79 -0.16
CA GLN A 35 -8.09 -6.03 -1.54
C GLN A 35 -6.84 -5.20 -1.86
N GLU A 36 -5.94 -5.77 -2.64
CA GLU A 36 -4.70 -5.13 -3.09
C GLU A 36 -4.72 -4.89 -4.60
N ASP A 37 -4.12 -3.81 -5.08
CA ASP A 37 -4.06 -3.50 -6.51
C ASP A 37 -3.24 -4.54 -7.31
N GLN A 38 -2.22 -5.15 -6.70
CA GLN A 38 -1.45 -6.24 -7.30
C GLN A 38 -2.29 -7.51 -7.47
N GLU A 39 -3.11 -7.87 -6.48
CA GLU A 39 -3.99 -9.04 -6.56
C GLU A 39 -5.06 -8.88 -7.65
N LEU A 40 -5.59 -7.66 -7.83
CA LEU A 40 -6.49 -7.36 -8.94
C LEU A 40 -5.82 -7.60 -10.29
N LEU A 41 -4.58 -7.13 -10.42
CA LEU A 41 -3.80 -7.29 -11.63
C LEU A 41 -3.52 -8.76 -11.93
N GLU A 42 -3.08 -9.54 -10.92
CA GLU A 42 -2.84 -10.98 -11.05
C GLU A 42 -4.11 -11.74 -11.48
N SER A 43 -5.24 -11.36 -10.90
CA SER A 43 -6.54 -11.95 -11.25
C SER A 43 -6.96 -11.61 -12.68
N GLU A 44 -6.78 -10.37 -13.11
CA GLU A 44 -7.17 -9.90 -14.45
C GLU A 44 -6.36 -10.60 -15.54
N TYR A 45 -5.04 -10.73 -15.35
CA TYR A 45 -4.15 -11.30 -16.37
C TYR A 45 -3.88 -12.80 -16.16
N SER A 46 -4.38 -13.42 -15.08
CA SER A 46 -4.11 -14.82 -14.71
C SER A 46 -2.61 -15.14 -14.68
N ARG A 47 -1.80 -14.19 -14.22
CA ARG A 47 -0.33 -14.25 -14.08
C ARG A 47 0.09 -13.69 -12.72
N SER A 48 1.17 -14.21 -12.16
CA SER A 48 1.73 -13.64 -10.95
C SER A 48 2.30 -12.22 -11.20
N PHE A 49 2.32 -11.38 -10.17
CA PHE A 49 2.88 -10.04 -10.27
C PHE A 49 4.35 -10.05 -10.72
N ASP A 50 5.13 -11.02 -10.23
CA ASP A 50 6.53 -11.21 -10.63
C ASP A 50 6.67 -11.51 -12.13
N GLU A 51 5.78 -12.35 -12.71
CA GLU A 51 5.75 -12.62 -14.14
C GLU A 51 5.39 -11.38 -14.96
N LEU A 52 4.47 -10.56 -14.46
CA LEU A 52 4.12 -9.29 -15.12
C LEU A 52 5.26 -8.27 -15.07
N VAL A 53 5.97 -8.20 -13.94
CA VAL A 53 7.15 -7.32 -13.77
C VAL A 53 8.30 -7.70 -14.69
N LEU A 54 8.48 -9.00 -14.95
CA LEU A 54 9.55 -9.53 -15.82
C LEU A 54 9.23 -9.43 -17.31
N ASP A 55 8.00 -9.16 -17.67
CA ASP A 55 7.57 -9.03 -19.07
C ASP A 55 7.81 -7.61 -19.57
N GLU A 56 8.90 -7.41 -20.32
CA GLU A 56 9.31 -6.11 -20.87
C GLU A 56 8.25 -5.48 -21.80
N HIS A 57 7.32 -6.28 -22.33
CA HIS A 57 6.25 -5.81 -23.22
C HIS A 57 4.94 -5.52 -22.50
N PHE A 58 4.85 -5.86 -21.21
CA PHE A 58 3.67 -5.62 -20.42
C PHE A 58 3.60 -4.16 -19.94
N PRO A 59 2.50 -3.43 -20.17
CA PRO A 59 2.36 -2.04 -19.75
C PRO A 59 2.08 -1.94 -18.24
N LEU A 60 3.03 -2.41 -17.42
CA LEU A 60 2.86 -2.61 -15.98
C LEU A 60 2.36 -1.35 -15.26
N GLN A 61 2.94 -0.19 -15.56
CA GLN A 61 2.60 1.05 -14.85
C GLN A 61 1.15 1.49 -15.13
N GLU A 62 0.70 1.39 -16.37
CA GLU A 62 -0.66 1.76 -16.79
C GLU A 62 -1.69 0.76 -16.24
N SER A 63 -1.38 -0.53 -16.31
CA SER A 63 -2.25 -1.59 -15.80
C SER A 63 -2.40 -1.50 -14.28
N LEU A 64 -1.30 -1.24 -13.57
CA LEU A 64 -1.30 -1.07 -12.12
C LEU A 64 -2.06 0.19 -11.69
N GLU A 65 -1.91 1.31 -12.42
CA GLU A 65 -2.71 2.50 -12.20
C GLU A 65 -4.20 2.21 -12.38
N SER A 66 -4.57 1.47 -13.43
CA SER A 66 -5.96 1.10 -13.70
C SER A 66 -6.53 0.22 -12.58
N ALA A 67 -5.77 -0.78 -12.13
CA ALA A 67 -6.14 -1.63 -10.99
C ALA A 67 -6.32 -0.80 -9.71
N GLY A 68 -5.42 0.14 -9.44
CA GLY A 68 -5.52 1.05 -8.29
C GLY A 68 -6.77 1.94 -8.35
N ILE A 69 -7.10 2.51 -9.50
CA ILE A 69 -8.34 3.31 -9.68
C ILE A 69 -9.58 2.44 -9.49
N GLN A 70 -9.59 1.22 -10.03
CA GLN A 70 -10.67 0.28 -9.82
C GLN A 70 -10.84 -0.03 -8.33
N LEU A 71 -9.75 -0.40 -7.65
CA LEU A 71 -9.73 -0.70 -6.22
C LEU A 71 -10.31 0.45 -5.38
N LEU A 72 -9.97 1.68 -5.71
CA LEU A 72 -10.46 2.89 -5.03
C LEU A 72 -11.91 3.25 -5.38
N SER A 73 -12.52 2.59 -6.36
CA SER A 73 -13.87 2.86 -6.85
C SER A 73 -14.87 1.74 -6.55
N ASP A 74 -14.42 0.50 -6.43
CA ASP A 74 -15.26 -0.70 -6.39
C ASP A 74 -15.16 -1.44 -5.06
N GLY A 75 -15.91 -0.97 -4.06
CA GLY A 75 -16.53 -1.83 -3.06
C GLY A 75 -15.70 -2.74 -2.16
N CYS A 76 -14.39 -2.55 -1.99
CA CYS A 76 -13.65 -3.12 -0.86
C CYS A 76 -13.77 -2.21 0.36
N ASP A 77 -13.53 -2.77 1.54
CA ASP A 77 -13.57 -1.99 2.78
C ASP A 77 -12.19 -1.40 3.10
N ILE A 78 -11.14 -2.17 2.81
CA ILE A 78 -9.74 -1.80 2.99
C ILE A 78 -9.00 -1.99 1.66
N ALA A 79 -8.46 -0.91 1.12
CA ALA A 79 -7.62 -0.93 -0.07
C ALA A 79 -6.14 -0.86 0.30
N VAL A 80 -5.31 -1.70 -0.31
CA VAL A 80 -3.85 -1.63 -0.17
C VAL A 80 -3.26 -1.26 -1.52
N LEU A 81 -2.53 -0.14 -1.56
CA LEU A 81 -1.89 0.34 -2.77
C LEU A 81 -0.40 -0.02 -2.81
N SER A 82 0.05 -0.44 -3.97
CA SER A 82 1.46 -0.69 -4.22
C SER A 82 2.27 0.62 -4.19
N PRO A 83 3.57 0.56 -3.86
CA PRO A 83 4.41 1.76 -3.70
C PRO A 83 4.49 2.64 -4.94
N SER A 84 4.46 2.05 -6.14
CA SER A 84 4.58 2.78 -7.41
C SER A 84 3.39 3.68 -7.72
N GLN A 85 2.24 3.49 -7.06
CA GLN A 85 1.04 4.33 -7.21
C GLN A 85 1.30 5.80 -6.82
N VAL A 86 2.31 6.07 -5.99
CA VAL A 86 2.72 7.43 -5.63
C VAL A 86 3.10 8.30 -6.84
N ASN A 87 3.47 7.67 -7.95
CA ASN A 87 3.86 8.35 -9.18
C ASN A 87 2.66 8.70 -10.09
N SER A 88 1.46 8.20 -9.77
CA SER A 88 0.24 8.45 -10.55
C SER A 88 -0.52 9.65 -10.00
N SER A 89 -0.59 10.72 -10.79
CA SER A 89 -1.40 11.89 -10.46
C SER A 89 -2.90 11.57 -10.38
N ARG A 90 -3.37 10.57 -11.13
CA ARG A 90 -4.77 10.10 -11.08
C ARG A 90 -5.06 9.44 -9.74
N ILE A 91 -4.17 8.58 -9.25
CA ILE A 91 -4.30 7.95 -7.92
C ILE A 91 -4.28 9.00 -6.82
N LEU A 92 -3.32 9.94 -6.86
CA LEU A 92 -3.23 11.00 -5.84
C LEU A 92 -4.48 11.89 -5.82
N SER A 93 -5.00 12.26 -6.99
CA SER A 93 -6.26 13.01 -7.09
C SER A 93 -7.45 12.22 -6.58
N LYS A 94 -7.52 10.92 -6.88
CA LYS A 94 -8.60 10.04 -6.39
C LYS A 94 -8.53 9.88 -4.87
N LEU A 95 -7.35 9.74 -4.29
CA LEU A 95 -7.16 9.68 -2.83
C LEU A 95 -7.61 10.98 -2.16
N SER A 96 -7.25 12.14 -2.73
CA SER A 96 -7.70 13.43 -2.21
C SER A 96 -9.23 13.54 -2.19
N GLN A 97 -9.88 13.16 -3.29
CA GLN A 97 -11.35 13.12 -3.36
C GLN A 97 -11.94 12.20 -2.29
N LEU A 98 -11.40 10.99 -2.11
CA LEU A 98 -11.88 10.02 -1.14
C LEU A 98 -11.70 10.50 0.31
N ILE A 99 -10.63 11.24 0.60
CA ILE A 99 -10.41 11.88 1.90
C ILE A 99 -11.54 12.89 2.19
N ASP A 100 -11.91 13.71 1.21
CA ASP A 100 -13.02 14.65 1.32
C ASP A 100 -14.36 13.92 1.53
N GLU A 101 -14.50 12.70 1.04
CA GLU A 101 -15.66 11.81 1.21
C GLU A 101 -15.60 10.98 2.53
N GLY A 102 -14.54 11.14 3.33
CA GLY A 102 -14.39 10.54 4.67
C GLY A 102 -13.62 9.21 4.68
N THR A 103 -12.92 8.84 3.61
CA THR A 103 -11.96 7.73 3.62
C THR A 103 -10.73 8.09 4.43
N SER A 104 -10.26 7.18 5.27
CA SER A 104 -8.96 7.33 5.94
C SER A 104 -7.84 6.81 5.05
N VAL A 105 -6.87 7.67 4.74
CA VAL A 105 -5.63 7.26 4.06
C VAL A 105 -4.51 7.20 5.10
N VAL A 106 -3.95 6.01 5.31
CA VAL A 106 -2.94 5.75 6.34
C VAL A 106 -1.60 5.43 5.70
N LEU A 107 -0.61 6.24 6.03
CA LEU A 107 0.79 6.02 5.64
C LEU A 107 1.48 5.13 6.67
N LEU A 108 1.84 3.90 6.27
CA LEU A 108 2.68 3.02 7.07
C LEU A 108 4.16 3.34 6.82
N ARG A 109 4.85 3.73 7.88
CA ARG A 109 6.26 4.11 7.86
C ARG A 109 7.11 3.08 8.57
N THR A 110 8.31 2.90 8.09
CA THR A 110 9.36 2.12 8.77
C THR A 110 10.71 2.68 8.35
N SER A 111 11.77 2.35 9.08
CA SER A 111 13.11 2.74 8.65
C SER A 111 13.47 2.08 7.32
N ILE A 112 14.28 2.78 6.51
CA ILE A 112 14.76 2.24 5.23
C ILE A 112 15.49 0.92 5.42
N ASP A 113 16.23 0.79 6.52
CA ASP A 113 16.99 -0.41 6.84
C ASP A 113 16.07 -1.60 7.14
N GLU A 114 15.02 -1.38 7.91
CA GLU A 114 14.03 -2.40 8.22
C GLU A 114 13.22 -2.79 6.97
N ALA A 115 12.76 -1.81 6.19
CA ALA A 115 12.07 -2.07 4.94
C ALA A 115 12.94 -2.89 3.97
N ALA A 116 14.20 -2.48 3.79
CA ALA A 116 15.16 -3.20 2.94
C ALA A 116 15.42 -4.63 3.44
N ARG A 117 15.48 -4.84 4.76
CA ARG A 117 15.63 -6.15 5.38
C ARG A 117 14.42 -7.04 5.06
N ARG A 118 13.21 -6.52 5.24
CA ARG A 118 11.95 -7.25 5.01
C ARG A 118 11.77 -7.66 3.54
N VAL A 119 12.23 -6.85 2.59
CA VAL A 119 12.17 -7.18 1.15
C VAL A 119 13.43 -7.92 0.63
N GLY A 120 14.33 -8.35 1.53
CA GLY A 120 15.49 -9.16 1.16
C GLY A 120 16.65 -8.41 0.49
N LEU A 121 16.68 -7.09 0.55
CA LEU A 121 17.76 -6.28 -0.05
C LEU A 121 19.07 -6.26 0.76
N ASN A 122 19.09 -6.89 1.93
CA ASN A 122 20.27 -6.99 2.79
C ASN A 122 21.12 -8.26 2.55
N ALA A 123 20.71 -9.15 1.65
CA ALA A 123 21.52 -10.30 1.30
C ALA A 123 22.85 -9.82 0.65
N PRO A 124 24.01 -10.43 1.01
CA PRO A 124 25.27 -10.11 0.35
C PRO A 124 25.17 -10.49 -1.13
N ARG A 125 24.96 -9.48 -1.96
CA ARG A 125 25.01 -9.64 -3.41
C ARG A 125 26.36 -9.18 -3.89
N SER A 126 26.94 -9.95 -4.80
CA SER A 126 28.26 -9.71 -5.41
C SER A 126 28.49 -8.23 -5.75
N VAL A 127 29.64 -7.75 -5.34
CA VAL A 127 30.18 -6.41 -5.53
C VAL A 127 30.09 -6.04 -7.02
N GLY A 128 29.10 -5.24 -7.39
CA GLY A 128 28.96 -4.81 -8.80
C GLY A 128 27.76 -3.90 -9.07
N LEU A 129 26.77 -3.90 -8.18
CA LEU A 129 25.55 -3.10 -8.33
C LEU A 129 25.31 -2.32 -7.03
N GLY A 130 26.11 -1.30 -6.77
CA GLY A 130 25.99 -0.39 -5.62
C GLY A 130 24.70 0.45 -5.58
N THR A 131 23.70 0.05 -6.32
CA THR A 131 22.52 0.85 -6.64
C THR A 131 21.19 0.37 -6.07
N PRO A 132 20.90 -0.93 -5.83
CA PRO A 132 19.54 -1.31 -5.45
C PRO A 132 19.07 -0.68 -4.13
N ARG A 133 19.94 -0.67 -3.11
CA ARG A 133 19.58 -0.08 -1.80
C ARG A 133 19.49 1.44 -1.83
N ALA A 134 20.40 2.12 -2.55
CA ALA A 134 20.35 3.56 -2.69
C ALA A 134 19.13 4.03 -3.49
N LEU A 135 18.80 3.31 -4.57
CA LEU A 135 17.58 3.55 -5.33
C LEU A 135 16.32 3.29 -4.48
N PHE A 136 16.26 2.17 -3.79
CA PHE A 136 15.16 1.85 -2.87
C PHE A 136 14.99 2.95 -1.81
N ALA A 137 16.08 3.42 -1.20
CA ALA A 137 16.05 4.50 -0.24
C ALA A 137 15.58 5.83 -0.82
N ALA A 138 15.97 6.15 -2.06
CA ALA A 138 15.52 7.36 -2.75
C ALA A 138 14.01 7.30 -3.05
N MET A 139 13.53 6.18 -3.57
CA MET A 139 12.12 5.93 -3.87
C MET A 139 11.27 5.97 -2.58
N SER A 140 11.73 5.33 -1.51
CA SER A 140 11.04 5.33 -0.22
C SER A 140 10.91 6.75 0.35
N ARG A 141 11.97 7.55 0.28
CA ARG A 141 11.93 8.96 0.73
C ARG A 141 11.00 9.82 -0.12
N GLN A 142 10.96 9.61 -1.41
CA GLN A 142 10.03 10.31 -2.29
C GLN A 142 8.58 9.96 -1.96
N LEU A 143 8.29 8.69 -1.80
CA LEU A 143 6.98 8.17 -1.41
C LEU A 143 6.52 8.75 -0.07
N ASP A 144 7.38 8.71 0.94
CA ASP A 144 7.10 9.25 2.27
C ASP A 144 6.72 10.75 2.21
N ARG A 145 7.47 11.56 1.45
CA ARG A 145 7.17 12.98 1.29
C ARG A 145 5.80 13.21 0.65
N THR A 146 5.53 12.52 -0.47
CA THR A 146 4.27 12.70 -1.19
C THR A 146 3.07 12.28 -0.35
N TYR A 147 3.14 11.13 0.32
CA TYR A 147 2.03 10.66 1.13
C TYR A 147 1.93 11.34 2.50
N GLN A 148 3.02 11.91 3.04
CA GLN A 148 2.98 12.66 4.29
C GLN A 148 2.05 13.88 4.21
N ASP A 149 2.00 14.53 3.04
CA ASP A 149 1.14 15.70 2.80
C ASP A 149 -0.33 15.29 2.53
N LEU A 150 -0.56 14.04 2.13
CA LEU A 150 -1.89 13.54 1.74
C LEU A 150 -2.54 12.68 2.82
N ALA A 151 -1.76 11.89 3.57
CA ALA A 151 -2.30 10.92 4.52
C ALA A 151 -3.05 11.59 5.67
N THR A 152 -4.21 11.03 6.02
CA THR A 152 -5.00 11.47 7.18
C THR A 152 -4.39 11.02 8.50
N PHE A 153 -3.59 9.95 8.48
CA PHE A 153 -2.88 9.38 9.61
C PHE A 153 -1.58 8.72 9.17
N SER A 154 -0.56 8.72 10.02
CA SER A 154 0.70 8.01 9.80
C SER A 154 1.02 7.12 11.00
N CYS A 155 1.47 5.90 10.74
CA CYS A 155 1.83 4.94 11.78
C CYS A 155 3.19 4.30 11.49
N ASP A 156 4.05 4.23 12.52
CA ASP A 156 5.34 3.54 12.44
C ASP A 156 5.14 2.03 12.67
N THR A 157 5.76 1.21 11.82
CA THR A 157 5.69 -0.26 11.87
C THR A 157 7.05 -0.90 12.22
N GLY A 158 8.06 -0.10 12.57
CA GLY A 158 9.43 -0.57 12.76
C GLY A 158 9.57 -1.58 13.89
N GLU A 159 9.15 -1.20 15.09
CA GLU A 159 9.28 -2.01 16.31
C GLU A 159 7.97 -2.68 16.75
N ASN A 160 6.86 -2.36 16.08
CA ASN A 160 5.53 -2.85 16.42
C ASN A 160 5.15 -4.09 15.61
N THR A 161 4.39 -4.98 16.21
CA THR A 161 3.76 -6.09 15.51
C THR A 161 2.63 -5.57 14.60
N ALA A 162 2.27 -6.33 13.58
CA ALA A 162 1.15 -5.98 12.70
C ALA A 162 -0.15 -5.78 13.49
N ARG A 163 -0.35 -6.54 14.56
CA ARG A 163 -1.51 -6.44 15.45
C ARG A 163 -1.54 -5.12 16.21
N GLU A 164 -0.45 -4.71 16.82
CA GLU A 164 -0.35 -3.43 17.56
C GLU A 164 -0.57 -2.23 16.64
N VAL A 165 -0.02 -2.30 15.42
CA VAL A 165 -0.25 -1.29 14.38
C VAL A 165 -1.72 -1.26 13.96
N ALA A 166 -2.33 -2.43 13.74
CA ALA A 166 -3.74 -2.55 13.40
C ALA A 166 -4.65 -1.95 14.47
N ASP A 167 -4.42 -2.29 15.75
CA ASP A 167 -5.18 -1.76 16.88
C ASP A 167 -5.06 -0.22 16.97
N THR A 168 -3.88 0.31 16.72
CA THR A 168 -3.63 1.76 16.66
C THR A 168 -4.43 2.43 15.54
N ILE A 169 -4.44 1.85 14.34
CA ILE A 169 -5.17 2.38 13.18
C ILE A 169 -6.68 2.29 13.40
N ILE A 170 -7.18 1.17 13.91
CA ILE A 170 -8.60 0.98 14.23
C ILE A 170 -9.08 2.09 15.18
N ALA A 171 -8.31 2.37 16.23
CA ALA A 171 -8.65 3.42 17.19
C ALA A 171 -8.58 4.82 16.56
N ALA A 172 -7.50 5.14 15.84
CA ALA A 172 -7.28 6.46 15.23
C ALA A 172 -8.31 6.77 14.13
N CYS A 173 -8.62 5.80 13.28
CA CYS A 173 -9.57 5.95 12.16
C CYS A 173 -11.02 5.63 12.57
N LYS A 174 -11.28 5.29 13.84
CA LYS A 174 -12.62 4.97 14.38
C LYS A 174 -13.34 3.89 13.56
N ILE A 175 -12.62 2.85 13.19
CA ILE A 175 -13.17 1.72 12.45
C ILE A 175 -14.02 0.89 13.42
N ALA A 176 -15.25 0.58 13.03
CA ALA A 176 -16.13 -0.23 13.87
C ALA A 176 -15.60 -1.68 13.94
N THR A 177 -15.50 -2.21 15.15
CA THR A 177 -15.20 -3.62 15.40
C THR A 177 -16.50 -4.42 15.49
N VAL A 178 -16.47 -5.66 15.01
CA VAL A 178 -17.62 -6.59 15.08
C VAL A 178 -17.73 -7.21 16.47
#